data_33d0997b9c4ee511afa9831d18447d42
#
_entry.id   33d0997b9c4ee511afa9831d18447d42
#
_cell.length_a   1.000
_cell.length_b   1.000
_cell.length_c   1.000
_cell.angle_alpha   90.00
_cell.angle_beta   90.00
_cell.angle_gamma   90.00
#
_symmetry.space_group_name_H-M   'P 1'
#
loop_
_entity.id
_entity.type
_entity.pdbx_description
1 polymer ?
#
loop_
_entity_poly.entity_id
_entity_poly.type
_entity_poly.pdbx_seq_one_letter_code
_entity_poly.pdbx_strand_id
1 'polypeptide(L)'
;FQEVWQQAIDMLAPYGRLIAYSSQNSKEPIGVDFGMVHSREIEFIGTLNPTIEDNQMAVKLIGYQMIDMEKVIDREFSFAQGKEAFDYACKPGVYRVMINYGKEDN
;
A
#
# COMPACT_ATOMS: atom_id res chain seq x y z
N PHE A 1 5.79 -8.10 12.65
CA PHE A 1 4.86 -6.94 12.42
C PHE A 1 4.78 -6.02 13.63
N GLN A 2 4.78 -6.56 14.84
CA GLN A 2 4.73 -5.78 16.08
C GLN A 2 5.92 -4.81 16.21
N GLU A 3 7.11 -5.30 15.89
CA GLU A 3 8.35 -4.51 15.89
C GLU A 3 8.30 -3.33 14.91
N VAL A 4 7.73 -3.53 13.72
CA VAL A 4 7.60 -2.46 12.71
C VAL A 4 6.67 -1.35 13.20
N TRP A 5 5.56 -1.70 13.85
CA TRP A 5 4.65 -0.71 14.43
C TRP A 5 5.30 0.05 15.59
N GLN A 6 6.04 -0.66 16.44
CA GLN A 6 6.74 0.00 17.54
C GLN A 6 7.81 0.97 17.01
N GLN A 7 8.59 0.55 16.03
CA GLN A 7 9.55 1.43 15.35
C GLN A 7 8.88 2.65 14.73
N ALA A 8 7.74 2.46 14.05
CA ALA A 8 7.00 3.57 13.46
C ALA A 8 6.50 4.57 14.52
N ILE A 9 6.02 4.08 15.67
CA ILE A 9 5.60 4.90 16.79
C ILE A 9 6.79 5.68 17.39
N ASP A 10 7.92 5.01 17.59
CA ASP A 10 9.12 5.60 18.19
C ASP A 10 9.73 6.70 17.29
N MET A 11 9.55 6.58 15.98
CA MET A 11 10.02 7.55 14.99
C MET A 11 9.15 8.79 14.85
N LEU A 12 7.96 8.83 15.45
CA LEU A 12 7.05 9.96 15.35
C LEU A 12 7.61 11.21 16.05
N ALA A 13 7.70 12.29 15.31
CA ALA A 13 7.95 13.61 15.87
C ALA A 13 6.70 14.16 16.59
N PRO A 14 6.81 15.19 17.43
CA PRO A 14 5.65 15.93 17.91
C PRO A 14 4.75 16.39 16.77
N TYR A 15 3.43 16.30 16.95
CA TYR A 15 2.41 16.55 15.92
C TYR A 15 2.45 15.55 14.76
N GLY A 16 3.13 14.41 14.95
CA GLY A 16 3.24 13.35 13.94
C GLY A 16 1.94 12.60 13.74
N ARG A 17 1.75 12.08 12.52
CA ARG A 17 0.60 11.25 12.16
C ARG A 17 1.04 9.85 11.75
N LEU A 18 0.48 8.83 12.38
CA LEU A 18 0.66 7.44 12.01
C LEU A 18 -0.57 6.92 11.30
N ILE A 19 -0.41 6.55 10.04
CA ILE A 19 -1.51 6.03 9.22
C ILE A 19 -1.46 4.51 9.21
N ALA A 20 -2.47 3.87 9.78
CA ALA A 20 -2.67 2.44 9.71
C ALA A 20 -3.26 2.07 8.34
N TYR A 21 -2.37 1.79 7.40
CA TYR A 21 -2.72 1.59 5.99
C TYR A 21 -3.06 0.14 5.64
N SER A 22 -2.45 -0.84 6.30
CA SER A 22 -2.64 -2.24 5.94
C SER A 22 -3.38 -3.04 7.00
N SER A 23 -4.16 -4.03 6.57
CA SER A 23 -4.80 -4.99 7.47
C SER A 23 -3.75 -5.84 8.14
N GLN A 24 -3.78 -5.89 9.48
CA GLN A 24 -3.01 -6.85 10.24
C GLN A 24 -3.86 -8.07 10.56
N ASN A 25 -3.35 -9.23 10.22
CA ASN A 25 -3.93 -10.51 10.66
C ASN A 25 -3.40 -10.95 12.04
N SER A 26 -2.61 -10.11 12.71
CA SER A 26 -2.14 -10.39 14.06
C SER A 26 -3.28 -10.24 15.06
N LYS A 27 -3.48 -11.25 15.89
CA LYS A 27 -4.44 -11.24 17.00
C LYS A 27 -3.88 -10.55 18.25
N GLU A 28 -2.59 -10.22 18.24
CA GLU A 28 -1.92 -9.61 19.39
C GLU A 28 -2.03 -8.09 19.32
N PRO A 29 -2.51 -7.44 20.37
CA PRO A 29 -2.58 -5.99 20.44
C PRO A 29 -1.18 -5.38 20.52
N ILE A 30 -1.04 -4.18 19.98
CA ILE A 30 0.18 -3.38 20.08
C ILE A 30 -0.01 -2.41 21.24
N GLY A 31 0.96 -2.38 22.16
CA GLY A 31 0.96 -1.42 23.24
C GLY A 31 1.28 -0.01 22.75
N VAL A 32 0.50 0.98 23.18
CA VAL A 32 0.74 2.39 22.89
C VAL A 32 0.81 3.17 24.20
N ASP A 33 1.86 3.97 24.38
CA ASP A 33 1.96 4.91 25.48
C ASP A 33 1.11 6.14 25.21
N PHE A 34 -0.08 6.19 25.80
CA PHE A 34 -0.98 7.34 25.66
C PHE A 34 -0.45 8.61 26.33
N GLY A 35 0.47 8.50 27.29
CA GLY A 35 1.16 9.66 27.86
C GLY A 35 2.04 10.35 26.80
N MET A 36 2.76 9.56 26.02
CA MET A 36 3.55 10.03 24.89
C MET A 36 2.65 10.61 23.78
N VAL A 37 1.54 9.94 23.45
CA VAL A 37 0.55 10.42 22.47
C VAL A 37 0.02 11.80 22.88
N HIS A 38 -0.39 11.95 24.14
CA HIS A 38 -0.89 13.22 24.67
C HIS A 38 0.17 14.31 24.66
N SER A 39 1.36 14.03 25.20
CA SER A 39 2.41 15.05 25.37
C SER A 39 3.02 15.54 24.07
N ARG A 40 2.94 14.72 23.00
CA ARG A 40 3.46 15.05 21.68
C ARG A 40 2.36 15.38 20.66
N GLU A 41 1.10 15.38 21.06
CA GLU A 41 -0.06 15.63 20.16
C GLU A 41 -0.05 14.75 18.91
N ILE A 42 0.13 13.44 19.09
CA ILE A 42 0.24 12.47 18.00
C ILE A 42 -1.16 11.99 17.57
N GLU A 43 -1.34 11.85 16.26
CA GLU A 43 -2.57 11.32 15.67
C GLU A 43 -2.36 9.90 15.15
N PHE A 44 -3.29 8.99 15.49
CA PHE A 44 -3.39 7.66 14.87
C PHE A 44 -4.61 7.62 13.95
N ILE A 45 -4.38 7.31 12.69
CA ILE A 45 -5.41 7.37 11.64
C ILE A 45 -5.54 5.99 10.97
N GLY A 46 -6.73 5.39 11.05
CA GLY A 46 -7.05 4.21 10.26
C GLY A 46 -7.53 4.60 8.86
N THR A 47 -7.13 3.86 7.84
CA THR A 47 -7.65 4.01 6.49
C THR A 47 -8.11 2.65 5.96
N LEU A 48 -9.20 2.65 5.21
CA LEU A 48 -9.74 1.46 4.58
C LEU A 48 -10.41 1.86 3.27
N ASN A 49 -9.98 1.27 2.18
CA ASN A 49 -10.49 1.47 0.83
C ASN A 49 -10.50 2.93 0.35
N PRO A 50 -10.13 3.17 -0.90
CA PRO A 50 -10.26 4.50 -1.50
C PRO A 50 -11.73 4.84 -1.75
N THR A 51 -12.08 6.12 -1.64
CA THR A 51 -13.37 6.64 -2.06
C THR A 51 -13.46 6.73 -3.60
N ILE A 52 -14.65 7.06 -4.11
CA ILE A 52 -14.80 7.30 -5.56
C ILE A 52 -13.97 8.51 -5.99
N GLU A 53 -13.91 9.55 -5.15
CA GLU A 53 -13.12 10.76 -5.39
C GLU A 53 -11.63 10.46 -5.43
N ASP A 54 -11.12 9.60 -4.52
CA ASP A 54 -9.72 9.17 -4.51
C ASP A 54 -9.36 8.43 -5.80
N ASN A 55 -10.24 7.51 -6.25
CA ASN A 55 -10.05 6.80 -7.51
C ASN A 55 -10.06 7.74 -8.71
N GLN A 56 -10.99 8.70 -8.76
CA GLN A 56 -11.04 9.71 -9.82
C GLN A 56 -9.78 10.57 -9.83
N MET A 57 -9.28 10.95 -8.66
CA MET A 57 -8.03 11.71 -8.56
C MET A 57 -6.84 10.89 -9.08
N ALA A 58 -6.73 9.63 -8.68
CA ALA A 58 -5.67 8.74 -9.15
C ALA A 58 -5.69 8.59 -10.68
N VAL A 59 -6.86 8.37 -11.27
CA VAL A 59 -7.01 8.29 -12.74
C VAL A 59 -6.58 9.59 -13.42
N LYS A 60 -6.94 10.76 -12.87
CA LYS A 60 -6.50 12.06 -13.41
C LYS A 60 -4.99 12.23 -13.34
N LEU A 61 -4.37 11.89 -12.20
CA LEU A 61 -2.91 11.99 -12.02
C LEU A 61 -2.16 11.09 -13.01
N ILE A 62 -2.66 9.88 -13.25
CA ILE A 62 -2.10 8.97 -14.25
C ILE A 62 -2.32 9.53 -15.67
N GLY A 63 -3.53 9.97 -15.98
CA GLY A 63 -3.88 10.52 -17.30
C GLY A 63 -3.11 11.78 -17.67
N TYR A 64 -2.78 12.62 -16.69
CA TYR A 64 -1.91 13.79 -16.89
C TYR A 64 -0.41 13.47 -16.81
N GLN A 65 -0.05 12.19 -16.74
CA GLN A 65 1.35 11.72 -16.64
C GLN A 65 2.11 12.29 -15.43
N MET A 66 1.39 12.66 -14.37
CA MET A 66 1.99 13.12 -13.12
C MET A 66 2.51 11.95 -12.28
N ILE A 67 2.01 10.75 -12.55
CA ILE A 67 2.45 9.49 -11.96
C ILE A 67 2.85 8.56 -13.10
N ASP A 68 4.10 8.11 -13.08
CA ASP A 68 4.64 7.15 -14.02
C ASP A 68 4.34 5.73 -13.55
N MET A 69 3.28 5.15 -14.11
CA MET A 69 2.83 3.79 -13.74
C MET A 69 3.77 2.69 -14.23
N GLU A 70 4.58 2.94 -15.27
CA GLU A 70 5.54 1.95 -15.79
C GLU A 70 6.56 1.56 -14.72
N LYS A 71 6.91 2.50 -13.83
CA LYS A 71 7.86 2.26 -12.73
C LYS A 71 7.33 1.34 -11.62
N VAL A 72 6.02 1.11 -11.55
CA VAL A 72 5.41 0.25 -10.53
C VAL A 72 4.88 -1.07 -11.10
N ILE A 73 4.92 -1.23 -12.43
CA ILE A 73 4.57 -2.49 -13.12
C ILE A 73 5.83 -3.30 -13.34
N ASP A 74 5.97 -4.40 -12.59
CA ASP A 74 7.15 -5.27 -12.72
C ASP A 74 7.10 -6.10 -14.00
N ARG A 75 5.91 -6.61 -14.34
CA ARG A 75 5.73 -7.47 -15.50
C ARG A 75 4.31 -7.47 -16.03
N GLU A 76 4.20 -7.61 -17.32
CA GLU A 76 2.96 -7.75 -18.06
C GLU A 76 2.82 -9.15 -18.65
N PHE A 77 1.64 -9.74 -18.49
CA PHE A 77 1.28 -11.07 -18.98
C PHE A 77 0.08 -10.98 -19.92
N SER A 78 -0.04 -11.94 -20.84
CA SER A 78 -1.28 -12.14 -21.59
C SER A 78 -2.36 -12.77 -20.71
N PHE A 79 -3.61 -12.75 -21.17
CA PHE A 79 -4.72 -13.38 -20.45
C PHE A 79 -4.51 -14.90 -20.28
N ALA A 80 -3.97 -15.58 -21.30
CA ALA A 80 -3.69 -17.01 -21.26
C ALA A 80 -2.64 -17.39 -20.19
N GLN A 81 -1.74 -16.44 -19.86
CA GLN A 81 -0.71 -16.60 -18.83
C GLN A 81 -1.21 -16.25 -17.40
N GLY A 82 -2.52 -16.20 -17.16
CA GLY A 82 -3.09 -15.76 -15.89
C GLY A 82 -2.54 -16.51 -14.67
N LYS A 83 -2.38 -17.84 -14.77
CA LYS A 83 -1.79 -18.64 -13.68
C LYS A 83 -0.35 -18.22 -13.38
N GLU A 84 0.47 -18.05 -14.43
CA GLU A 84 1.87 -17.61 -14.29
C GLU A 84 1.96 -16.20 -13.69
N ALA A 85 1.03 -15.31 -14.06
CA ALA A 85 0.93 -13.96 -13.51
C ALA A 85 0.68 -13.97 -11.99
N PHE A 86 -0.25 -14.80 -11.51
CA PHE A 86 -0.50 -14.97 -10.07
C PHE A 86 0.70 -15.57 -9.34
N ASP A 87 1.30 -16.61 -9.89
CA ASP A 87 2.50 -17.24 -9.30
C ASP A 87 3.67 -16.23 -9.22
N TYR A 88 3.78 -15.34 -10.21
CA TYR A 88 4.78 -14.29 -10.22
C TYR A 88 4.46 -13.19 -9.18
N ALA A 89 3.21 -12.76 -9.09
CA ALA A 89 2.78 -11.72 -8.16
C ALA A 89 2.98 -12.09 -6.67
N CYS A 90 3.00 -13.40 -6.36
CA CYS A 90 3.24 -13.90 -5.00
C CYS A 90 4.72 -13.87 -4.59
N LYS A 91 5.65 -13.53 -5.49
CA LYS A 91 7.08 -13.49 -5.16
C LYS A 91 7.41 -12.26 -4.31
N PRO A 92 8.29 -12.39 -3.30
CA PRO A 92 8.76 -11.24 -2.55
C PRO A 92 9.41 -10.19 -3.45
N GLY A 93 9.11 -8.92 -3.19
CA GLY A 93 9.68 -7.77 -3.91
C GLY A 93 8.97 -7.41 -5.21
N VAL A 94 7.96 -8.16 -5.64
CA VAL A 94 7.10 -7.79 -6.78
C VAL A 94 6.07 -6.75 -6.34
N TYR A 95 5.97 -5.63 -7.09
CA TYR A 95 5.02 -4.56 -6.79
C TYR A 95 3.67 -4.78 -7.46
N ARG A 96 3.63 -4.71 -8.79
CA ARG A 96 2.40 -4.85 -9.57
C ARG A 96 2.63 -5.72 -10.79
N VAL A 97 1.65 -6.56 -11.06
CA VAL A 97 1.59 -7.41 -12.25
C VAL A 97 0.37 -7.00 -13.04
N MET A 98 0.54 -6.82 -14.34
CA MET A 98 -0.54 -6.48 -15.25
C MET A 98 -0.91 -7.70 -16.09
N ILE A 99 -2.21 -7.93 -16.27
CA ILE A 99 -2.75 -8.88 -17.27
C ILE A 99 -3.39 -8.06 -18.37
N ASN A 100 -2.81 -8.14 -19.56
CA ASN A 100 -3.28 -7.43 -20.75
C ASN A 100 -4.12 -8.35 -21.63
N TYR A 101 -5.39 -8.02 -21.79
CA TYR A 101 -6.34 -8.81 -22.60
C TYR A 101 -6.10 -8.70 -24.11
N GLY A 102 -5.43 -7.65 -24.57
CA GLY A 102 -5.09 -7.46 -25.99
C GLY A 102 -3.71 -7.98 -26.40
N LYS A 103 -2.95 -8.53 -25.47
CA LYS A 103 -1.62 -9.08 -25.74
C LYS A 103 -1.76 -10.52 -26.26
N GLU A 104 -1.34 -10.74 -27.50
CA GLU A 104 -1.24 -12.11 -28.06
C GLU A 104 -0.05 -12.85 -27.42
N ASP A 105 -0.21 -14.16 -27.28
CA ASP A 105 0.87 -15.03 -26.83
C ASP A 105 1.91 -15.15 -27.97
N ASN A 106 3.12 -14.66 -27.75
CA ASN A 106 4.27 -14.87 -28.62
C ASN A 106 5.06 -16.10 -28.16
#